data_843af9d2421c608f36d0c0711a854d19
#
_entry.id   843af9d2421c608f36d0c0711a854d19
#
_cell.length_a   1.000
_cell.length_b   1.000
_cell.length_c   1.000
_cell.angle_alpha   90.00
_cell.angle_beta   90.00
_cell.angle_gamma   90.00
#
_symmetry.space_group_name_H-M   'P 1'
#
loop_
_entity.id
_entity.type
_entity.pdbx_description
1 polymer ?
#
loop_
_entity_poly.entity_id
_entity_poly.type
_entity_poly.pdbx_seq_one_letter_code
_entity_poly.pdbx_strand_id
1 'polypeptide(L)'
;GMLIKAQKELKADQWEVIEFPAILPSNKPTWPEYWKLEELESVKASLSAGKWNAQWMQDPTAEEGSIIKREWWNVWDKGYVPKLEHIIQSYDTAFLKKETADYSAITTWGVFYPNEDSGPNLILLDAHKERLEFPELKKVAYDQWKYWNPDTVIIEGKASGLPLTYELRKMGIPVINYTPSKGNDKHARVNAVAPLFESGQIWAPDDKFAEEVIEECAAFPYGDN
;
A
#
# COMPACT_ATOMS: atom_id res chain seq x y z
N GLY A 1 6.13 18.43 -5.66
CA GLY A 1 5.40 17.65 -4.72
C GLY A 1 5.33 18.22 -3.29
N MET A 2 6.37 18.09 -2.46
CA MET A 2 6.36 18.52 -1.04
C MET A 2 6.08 20.00 -0.83
N LEU A 3 6.66 20.88 -1.65
CA LEU A 3 6.44 22.34 -1.53
C LEU A 3 4.99 22.73 -1.83
N ILE A 4 4.35 22.10 -2.80
CA ILE A 4 2.95 22.36 -3.15
C ILE A 4 1.99 21.88 -2.04
N LYS A 5 2.31 20.77 -1.38
CA LYS A 5 1.53 20.26 -0.22
C LYS A 5 1.59 21.21 0.98
N ALA A 6 2.75 21.86 1.21
CA ALA A 6 2.92 22.82 2.29
C ALA A 6 2.05 24.09 2.11
N GLN A 7 1.60 24.42 0.91
CA GLN A 7 0.70 25.57 0.66
C GLN A 7 -0.68 25.44 1.33
N LYS A 8 -1.09 24.24 1.75
CA LYS A 8 -2.34 24.04 2.49
C LYS A 8 -2.27 24.59 3.92
N GLU A 9 -1.07 24.89 4.43
CA GLU A 9 -0.88 25.49 5.74
C GLU A 9 -0.82 27.01 5.63
N LEU A 10 -1.68 27.70 6.38
CA LEU A 10 -1.80 29.17 6.36
C LEU A 10 -0.51 29.95 6.68
N LYS A 11 0.51 29.29 7.24
CA LYS A 11 1.81 29.86 7.60
C LYS A 11 2.95 29.50 6.65
N ALA A 12 2.69 28.68 5.63
CA ALA A 12 3.68 28.29 4.65
C ALA A 12 3.81 29.32 3.53
N ASP A 13 4.99 29.38 2.91
CA ASP A 13 5.20 30.22 1.73
C ASP A 13 4.22 29.85 0.63
N GLN A 14 3.59 30.82 0.03
CA GLN A 14 2.68 30.62 -1.09
C GLN A 14 3.48 30.60 -2.40
N TRP A 15 3.33 29.53 -3.16
CA TRP A 15 4.00 29.31 -4.43
C TRP A 15 3.00 29.38 -5.58
N GLU A 16 3.29 30.12 -6.61
CA GLU A 16 2.58 30.03 -7.88
C GLU A 16 3.15 28.83 -8.66
N VAL A 17 2.29 27.86 -8.95
CA VAL A 17 2.67 26.68 -9.73
C VAL A 17 2.24 26.91 -11.17
N ILE A 18 3.22 26.99 -12.07
CA ILE A 18 2.98 27.13 -13.50
C ILE A 18 3.37 25.81 -14.16
N GLU A 19 2.43 25.17 -14.84
CA GLU A 19 2.62 23.90 -15.54
C GLU A 19 2.64 24.14 -17.05
N PHE A 20 3.62 23.53 -17.72
CA PHE A 20 3.77 23.56 -19.18
C PHE A 20 3.75 22.13 -19.73
N PRO A 21 2.60 21.45 -19.79
CA PRO A 21 2.52 20.12 -20.38
C PRO A 21 2.91 20.17 -21.85
N ALA A 22 3.62 19.16 -22.34
CA ALA A 22 4.07 19.12 -23.73
C ALA A 22 2.90 19.18 -24.73
N ILE A 23 1.77 18.58 -24.36
CA ILE A 23 0.52 18.60 -25.14
C ILE A 23 -0.59 19.22 -24.26
N LEU A 24 -1.19 20.28 -24.75
CA LEU A 24 -2.32 20.95 -24.09
C LEU A 24 -3.60 20.11 -24.16
N PRO A 25 -4.60 20.36 -23.30
CA PRO A 25 -5.92 19.71 -23.39
C PRO A 25 -6.62 19.90 -24.74
N SER A 26 -6.23 20.93 -25.51
CA SER A 26 -6.67 21.18 -26.88
C SER A 26 -6.02 20.27 -27.93
N ASN A 27 -5.22 19.29 -27.52
CA ASN A 27 -4.40 18.41 -28.35
C ASN A 27 -3.39 19.15 -29.26
N LYS A 28 -2.88 20.29 -28.81
CA LYS A 28 -1.84 21.07 -29.47
C LYS A 28 -0.56 21.06 -28.65
N PRO A 29 0.63 21.02 -29.28
CA PRO A 29 1.89 21.22 -28.59
C PRO A 29 1.92 22.56 -27.87
N THR A 30 2.52 22.61 -26.67
CA THR A 30 2.74 23.88 -25.95
C THR A 30 3.76 24.77 -26.67
N TRP A 31 4.75 24.17 -27.34
CA TRP A 31 5.75 24.85 -28.15
C TRP A 31 5.80 24.33 -29.58
N PRO A 32 4.84 24.72 -30.44
CA PRO A 32 4.73 24.16 -31.81
C PRO A 32 5.92 24.56 -32.72
N GLU A 33 6.71 25.58 -32.35
CA GLU A 33 7.93 25.93 -33.06
C GLU A 33 9.08 24.96 -32.84
N TYR A 34 9.09 24.23 -31.70
CA TYR A 34 10.12 23.28 -31.34
C TYR A 34 9.69 21.83 -31.52
N TRP A 35 8.42 21.55 -31.24
CA TRP A 35 7.90 20.19 -31.24
C TRP A 35 6.60 20.08 -32.05
N LYS A 36 6.62 19.26 -33.07
CA LYS A 36 5.38 18.89 -33.78
C LYS A 36 4.64 17.80 -33.00
N LEU A 37 3.33 17.75 -33.16
CA LEU A 37 2.51 16.75 -32.47
C LEU A 37 2.96 15.32 -32.77
N GLU A 38 3.28 15.02 -34.03
CA GLU A 38 3.76 13.70 -34.48
C GLU A 38 5.08 13.27 -33.78
N GLU A 39 5.98 14.24 -33.54
CA GLU A 39 7.23 13.99 -32.83
C GLU A 39 6.98 13.69 -31.35
N LEU A 40 6.07 14.44 -30.70
CA LEU A 40 5.65 14.19 -29.31
C LEU A 40 4.95 12.84 -29.16
N GLU A 41 4.12 12.44 -30.12
CA GLU A 41 3.48 11.12 -30.13
C GLU A 41 4.51 9.99 -30.29
N SER A 42 5.54 10.21 -31.12
CA SER A 42 6.64 9.24 -31.28
C SER A 42 7.45 9.09 -29.98
N VAL A 43 7.75 10.21 -29.30
CA VAL A 43 8.40 10.18 -27.98
C VAL A 43 7.53 9.50 -26.95
N LYS A 44 6.23 9.79 -26.94
CA LYS A 44 5.26 9.16 -26.06
C LYS A 44 5.24 7.64 -26.25
N ALA A 45 5.25 7.16 -27.50
CA ALA A 45 5.27 5.74 -27.82
C ALA A 45 6.57 5.04 -27.39
N SER A 46 7.68 5.77 -27.26
CA SER A 46 8.99 5.24 -26.85
C SER A 46 9.22 5.24 -25.34
N LEU A 47 8.36 5.89 -24.56
CA LEU A 47 8.45 6.00 -23.12
C LEU A 47 7.34 5.19 -22.44
N SER A 48 7.60 4.73 -21.22
CA SER A 48 6.48 4.30 -20.36
C SER A 48 5.54 5.46 -20.13
N ALA A 49 4.23 5.18 -20.00
CA ALA A 49 3.23 6.20 -19.75
C ALA A 49 3.62 7.12 -18.60
N GLY A 50 4.23 6.58 -17.50
CA GLY A 50 4.69 7.31 -16.34
C GLY A 50 5.83 8.28 -16.57
N LYS A 51 6.81 7.86 -17.31
CA LYS A 51 7.89 8.78 -17.71
C LYS A 51 7.35 9.89 -18.60
N TRP A 52 6.41 9.56 -19.49
CA TRP A 52 5.74 10.54 -20.31
C TRP A 52 4.99 11.58 -19.47
N ASN A 53 4.09 11.13 -18.58
CA ASN A 53 3.29 12.04 -17.77
C ASN A 53 4.16 12.85 -16.81
N ALA A 54 5.11 12.24 -16.10
CA ALA A 54 5.97 12.93 -15.15
C ALA A 54 6.88 13.97 -15.81
N GLN A 55 7.50 13.63 -16.93
CA GLN A 55 8.53 14.48 -17.55
C GLN A 55 7.97 15.43 -18.60
N TRP A 56 6.99 15.00 -19.38
CA TRP A 56 6.47 15.76 -20.52
C TRP A 56 5.12 16.41 -20.24
N MET A 57 4.25 15.75 -19.47
CA MET A 57 2.96 16.32 -19.11
C MET A 57 3.00 17.08 -17.78
N GLN A 58 4.11 17.01 -17.04
CA GLN A 58 4.30 17.61 -15.71
C GLN A 58 3.23 17.16 -14.70
N ASP A 59 2.62 16.03 -14.98
CA ASP A 59 1.62 15.36 -14.14
C ASP A 59 2.15 13.97 -13.70
N PRO A 60 3.02 13.93 -12.66
CA PRO A 60 3.45 12.66 -12.09
C PRO A 60 2.27 12.03 -11.37
N THR A 61 1.54 11.17 -12.07
CA THR A 61 0.48 10.37 -11.47
C THR A 61 1.07 9.32 -10.52
N ALA A 62 0.39 9.11 -9.40
CA ALA A 62 0.84 8.15 -8.38
C ALA A 62 0.94 6.71 -8.96
N GLU A 63 0.12 6.37 -9.94
CA GLU A 63 0.08 5.04 -10.54
C GLU A 63 1.36 4.65 -11.28
N GLU A 64 2.13 5.60 -11.78
CA GLU A 64 3.25 5.33 -12.69
C GLU A 64 4.61 5.24 -12.00
N GLY A 65 4.67 5.68 -10.75
CA GLY A 65 5.81 5.45 -9.87
C GLY A 65 5.51 4.43 -8.79
N SER A 66 4.31 3.86 -8.77
CA SER A 66 3.96 2.84 -7.78
C SER A 66 4.75 1.56 -8.03
N ILE A 67 5.26 0.98 -6.95
CA ILE A 67 6.00 -0.27 -7.01
C ILE A 67 5.03 -1.44 -7.20
N ILE A 68 3.83 -1.34 -6.61
CA ILE A 68 2.74 -2.31 -6.76
C ILE A 68 1.62 -1.64 -7.51
N LYS A 69 1.27 -2.19 -8.67
CA LYS A 69 0.21 -1.65 -9.51
C LYS A 69 -1.14 -2.22 -9.10
N ARG A 70 -2.19 -1.39 -9.22
CA ARG A 70 -3.56 -1.78 -8.94
C ARG A 70 -4.00 -3.00 -9.77
N GLU A 71 -3.69 -3.02 -11.06
CA GLU A 71 -4.05 -4.11 -11.98
C GLU A 71 -3.34 -5.45 -11.69
N TRP A 72 -2.38 -5.50 -10.78
CA TRP A 72 -1.72 -6.74 -10.38
C TRP A 72 -2.48 -7.51 -9.31
N TRP A 73 -3.51 -6.88 -8.72
CA TRP A 73 -4.39 -7.56 -7.77
C TRP A 73 -5.44 -8.37 -8.50
N ASN A 74 -5.55 -9.65 -8.16
CA ASN A 74 -6.65 -10.47 -8.62
C ASN A 74 -7.87 -10.26 -7.73
N VAL A 75 -9.05 -10.17 -8.36
CA VAL A 75 -10.31 -10.04 -7.63
C VAL A 75 -10.90 -11.41 -7.37
N TRP A 76 -11.25 -11.67 -6.11
CA TRP A 76 -12.01 -12.85 -5.71
C TRP A 76 -13.50 -12.50 -5.64
N ASP A 77 -14.21 -12.81 -6.70
CA ASP A 77 -15.63 -12.48 -6.90
C ASP A 77 -16.61 -13.56 -6.40
N LYS A 78 -16.07 -14.66 -5.84
CA LYS A 78 -16.89 -15.74 -5.32
C LYS A 78 -17.44 -15.36 -3.95
N GLY A 79 -18.72 -15.66 -3.72
CA GLY A 79 -19.40 -15.34 -2.46
C GLY A 79 -18.95 -16.20 -1.24
N TYR A 80 -17.80 -16.87 -1.33
CA TYR A 80 -17.21 -17.69 -0.26
C TYR A 80 -15.69 -17.55 -0.26
N VAL A 81 -15.08 -17.66 0.90
CA VAL A 81 -13.62 -17.69 1.05
C VAL A 81 -13.07 -19.01 0.49
N PRO A 82 -11.95 -19.00 -0.27
CA PRO A 82 -11.33 -20.26 -0.74
C PRO A 82 -10.94 -21.16 0.43
N LYS A 83 -10.72 -22.45 0.16
CA LYS A 83 -10.14 -23.34 1.18
C LYS A 83 -8.75 -22.83 1.55
N LEU A 84 -8.59 -22.41 2.79
CA LEU A 84 -7.34 -21.89 3.31
C LEU A 84 -6.50 -23.02 3.91
N GLU A 85 -5.21 -23.00 3.62
CA GLU A 85 -4.24 -23.91 4.25
C GLU A 85 -3.56 -23.24 5.46
N HIS A 86 -3.51 -21.90 5.47
CA HIS A 86 -2.88 -21.15 6.55
C HIS A 86 -3.47 -19.73 6.63
N ILE A 87 -3.63 -19.22 7.86
CA ILE A 87 -4.07 -17.84 8.10
C ILE A 87 -2.95 -17.08 8.83
N ILE A 88 -2.61 -15.91 8.31
CA ILE A 88 -1.56 -15.05 8.83
C ILE A 88 -2.15 -13.71 9.19
N GLN A 89 -1.85 -13.20 10.38
CA GLN A 89 -2.12 -11.81 10.73
C GLN A 89 -0.82 -11.01 10.85
N SER A 90 -0.80 -9.83 10.26
CA SER A 90 0.32 -8.89 10.34
C SER A 90 -0.12 -7.59 10.98
N TYR A 91 0.67 -7.12 11.93
CA TYR A 91 0.39 -5.94 12.75
C TYR A 91 1.49 -4.89 12.57
N ASP A 92 1.12 -3.72 12.11
CA ASP A 92 1.91 -2.50 12.21
C ASP A 92 1.24 -1.59 13.24
N THR A 93 1.94 -1.32 14.34
CA THR A 93 1.33 -0.67 15.50
C THR A 93 1.97 0.66 15.81
N ALA A 94 1.16 1.65 16.15
CA ALA A 94 1.57 2.96 16.63
C ALA A 94 1.00 3.23 18.03
N PHE A 95 1.73 4.01 18.85
CA PHE A 95 1.19 4.52 20.10
C PHE A 95 0.65 5.93 19.95
N LEU A 96 -0.59 6.13 20.36
CA LEU A 96 -1.11 7.48 20.59
C LEU A 96 -0.38 8.13 21.76
N LYS A 97 0.52 9.07 21.47
CA LYS A 97 1.04 10.02 22.47
C LYS A 97 0.53 11.44 22.27
N LYS A 98 -0.09 11.74 21.12
CA LYS A 98 -0.66 13.06 20.73
C LYS A 98 -1.75 12.85 19.68
N GLU A 99 -2.59 13.85 19.46
CA GLU A 99 -3.64 13.90 18.43
C GLU A 99 -3.14 13.69 16.97
N THR A 100 -1.82 13.76 16.75
CA THR A 100 -1.14 13.54 15.46
C THR A 100 -0.49 12.15 15.36
N ALA A 101 -0.92 11.16 16.14
CA ALA A 101 -0.30 9.84 16.11
C ALA A 101 -0.69 9.04 14.87
N ASP A 102 0.24 8.16 14.46
CA ASP A 102 0.05 7.25 13.33
C ASP A 102 -1.06 6.21 13.60
N TYR A 103 -1.59 5.64 12.54
CA TYR A 103 -2.56 4.55 12.62
C TYR A 103 -1.90 3.24 13.05
N SER A 104 -2.62 2.43 13.79
CA SER A 104 -2.34 1.01 13.92
C SER A 104 -3.12 0.25 12.83
N ALA A 105 -2.46 -0.68 12.17
CA ALA A 105 -3.05 -1.50 11.12
C ALA A 105 -2.87 -2.99 11.42
N ILE A 106 -3.94 -3.76 11.18
CA ILE A 106 -3.95 -5.22 11.28
C ILE A 106 -4.47 -5.74 9.95
N THR A 107 -3.69 -6.56 9.28
CA THR A 107 -4.14 -7.23 8.06
C THR A 107 -4.17 -8.74 8.27
N THR A 108 -5.23 -9.38 7.77
CA THR A 108 -5.41 -10.84 7.84
C THR A 108 -5.36 -11.42 6.44
N TRP A 109 -4.51 -12.41 6.25
CA TRP A 109 -4.22 -13.04 4.98
C TRP A 109 -4.46 -14.54 5.05
N GLY A 110 -5.05 -15.09 4.01
CA GLY A 110 -5.17 -16.53 3.83
C GLY A 110 -4.21 -17.05 2.77
N VAL A 111 -3.56 -18.17 3.03
CA VAL A 111 -2.79 -18.92 2.04
C VAL A 111 -3.69 -19.97 1.43
N PHE A 112 -3.77 -20.01 0.12
CA PHE A 112 -4.59 -20.99 -0.61
C PHE A 112 -3.94 -21.42 -1.92
N TYR A 113 -4.43 -22.52 -2.49
CA TYR A 113 -4.00 -23.02 -3.78
C TYR A 113 -5.17 -22.95 -4.75
N PRO A 114 -5.10 -22.14 -5.83
CA PRO A 114 -6.18 -22.03 -6.82
C PRO A 114 -6.54 -23.36 -7.50
N ASN A 115 -5.55 -24.24 -7.66
CA ASN A 115 -5.69 -25.61 -8.14
C ASN A 115 -4.52 -26.47 -7.60
N GLU A 116 -4.59 -27.79 -7.79
CA GLU A 116 -3.62 -28.76 -7.25
C GLU A 116 -2.18 -28.55 -7.78
N ASP A 117 -2.05 -28.05 -9.00
CA ASP A 117 -0.76 -27.83 -9.68
C ASP A 117 -0.20 -26.41 -9.46
N SER A 118 -0.95 -25.52 -8.82
CA SER A 118 -0.51 -24.14 -8.60
C SER A 118 0.37 -24.01 -7.36
N GLY A 119 1.24 -22.98 -7.37
CA GLY A 119 1.91 -22.54 -6.15
C GLY A 119 0.97 -21.86 -5.16
N PRO A 120 1.44 -21.58 -3.94
CA PRO A 120 0.64 -20.89 -2.94
C PRO A 120 0.30 -19.46 -3.38
N ASN A 121 -0.93 -19.07 -3.16
CA ASN A 121 -1.44 -17.72 -3.38
C ASN A 121 -1.89 -17.14 -2.05
N LEU A 122 -1.95 -15.82 -1.98
CA LEU A 122 -2.41 -15.06 -0.82
C LEU A 122 -3.71 -14.34 -1.14
N ILE A 123 -4.67 -14.41 -0.24
CA ILE A 123 -5.89 -13.62 -0.30
C ILE A 123 -6.01 -12.74 0.93
N LEU A 124 -6.26 -11.45 0.71
CA LEU A 124 -6.60 -10.52 1.78
C LEU A 124 -8.00 -10.88 2.33
N LEU A 125 -8.08 -11.21 3.60
CA LEU A 125 -9.33 -11.62 4.26
C LEU A 125 -9.96 -10.46 5.02
N ASP A 126 -9.13 -9.57 5.60
CA ASP A 126 -9.55 -8.43 6.41
C ASP A 126 -8.43 -7.40 6.53
N ALA A 127 -8.81 -6.14 6.73
CA ALA A 127 -7.91 -5.06 7.07
C ALA A 127 -8.59 -4.11 8.05
N HIS A 128 -7.97 -3.93 9.21
CA HIS A 128 -8.39 -3.00 10.24
C HIS A 128 -7.35 -1.90 10.39
N LYS A 129 -7.75 -0.62 10.25
CA LYS A 129 -6.87 0.53 10.36
C LYS A 129 -7.53 1.59 11.22
N GLU A 130 -6.97 1.84 12.40
CA GLU A 130 -7.55 2.76 13.37
C GLU A 130 -6.49 3.42 14.23
N ARG A 131 -6.79 4.60 14.76
CA ARG A 131 -5.97 5.25 15.80
C ARG A 131 -6.46 4.80 17.16
N LEU A 132 -5.67 3.98 17.83
CA LEU A 132 -6.05 3.31 19.07
C LEU A 132 -5.05 3.63 20.19
N GLU A 133 -5.55 3.84 21.40
CA GLU A 133 -4.73 3.77 22.58
C GLU A 133 -4.36 2.31 22.88
N PHE A 134 -3.28 2.12 23.66
CA PHE A 134 -2.76 0.77 23.92
C PHE A 134 -3.79 -0.23 24.49
N PRO A 135 -4.67 0.14 25.44
CA PRO A 135 -5.70 -0.77 25.94
C PRO A 135 -6.71 -1.19 24.87
N GLU A 136 -7.08 -0.26 23.99
CA GLU A 136 -7.99 -0.49 22.88
C GLU A 136 -7.33 -1.36 21.81
N LEU A 137 -6.07 -1.05 21.45
CA LEU A 137 -5.28 -1.85 20.52
C LEU A 137 -5.14 -3.30 21.00
N LYS A 138 -4.89 -3.52 22.29
CA LYS A 138 -4.82 -4.85 22.88
C LYS A 138 -6.14 -5.59 22.74
N LYS A 139 -7.26 -4.92 22.97
CA LYS A 139 -8.59 -5.49 22.83
C LYS A 139 -8.88 -5.85 21.37
N VAL A 140 -8.66 -4.92 20.46
CA VAL A 140 -8.87 -5.14 19.02
C VAL A 140 -8.00 -6.31 18.52
N ALA A 141 -6.73 -6.35 18.91
CA ALA A 141 -5.81 -7.43 18.55
C ALA A 141 -6.32 -8.80 19.04
N TYR A 142 -6.82 -8.86 20.28
CA TYR A 142 -7.41 -10.08 20.83
C TYR A 142 -8.69 -10.50 20.10
N ASP A 143 -9.59 -9.55 19.82
CA ASP A 143 -10.86 -9.81 19.14
C ASP A 143 -10.61 -10.27 17.69
N GLN A 144 -9.68 -9.66 16.98
CA GLN A 144 -9.24 -10.06 15.64
C GLN A 144 -8.62 -11.46 15.64
N TRP A 145 -7.72 -11.74 16.60
CA TRP A 145 -7.15 -13.07 16.73
C TRP A 145 -8.22 -14.13 17.02
N LYS A 146 -9.15 -13.85 17.91
CA LYS A 146 -10.23 -14.78 18.26
C LYS A 146 -11.18 -15.05 17.09
N TYR A 147 -11.47 -14.02 16.29
CA TYR A 147 -12.36 -14.13 15.14
C TYR A 147 -11.75 -14.96 14.00
N TRP A 148 -10.50 -14.65 13.65
CA TRP A 148 -9.82 -15.27 12.51
C TRP A 148 -9.09 -16.58 12.86
N ASN A 149 -8.77 -16.80 14.13
CA ASN A 149 -8.00 -17.94 14.62
C ASN A 149 -6.73 -18.20 13.77
N PRO A 150 -5.84 -17.19 13.59
CA PRO A 150 -4.71 -17.31 12.69
C PRO A 150 -3.69 -18.32 13.20
N ASP A 151 -3.04 -19.02 12.28
CA ASP A 151 -1.92 -19.91 12.56
C ASP A 151 -0.65 -19.14 12.94
N THR A 152 -0.53 -17.92 12.43
CA THR A 152 0.64 -17.08 12.67
C THR A 152 0.23 -15.63 12.88
N VAL A 153 0.76 -15.03 13.95
CA VAL A 153 0.63 -13.60 14.25
C VAL A 153 2.03 -12.96 14.16
N ILE A 154 2.19 -11.97 13.31
CA ILE A 154 3.45 -11.24 13.09
C ILE A 154 3.27 -9.81 13.56
N ILE A 155 4.15 -9.33 14.43
CA ILE A 155 4.14 -7.93 14.90
C ILE A 155 5.51 -7.31 14.62
N GLU A 156 5.54 -6.11 14.02
CA GLU A 156 6.79 -5.39 13.84
C GLU A 156 7.39 -5.01 15.20
N GLY A 157 8.62 -5.45 15.45
CA GLY A 157 9.34 -5.31 16.73
C GLY A 157 9.88 -3.90 16.99
N LYS A 158 9.10 -2.85 16.68
CA LYS A 158 9.36 -1.46 17.05
C LYS A 158 8.81 -1.12 18.44
N ALA A 159 9.01 0.10 18.89
CA ALA A 159 8.70 0.57 20.25
C ALA A 159 7.26 0.24 20.70
N SER A 160 6.27 0.26 19.80
CA SER A 160 4.87 -0.05 20.09
C SER A 160 4.53 -1.54 20.00
N GLY A 161 5.19 -2.29 19.12
CA GLY A 161 4.91 -3.71 18.93
C GLY A 161 5.41 -4.62 20.05
N LEU A 162 6.49 -4.27 20.73
CA LEU A 162 7.04 -5.09 21.81
C LEU A 162 6.11 -5.21 23.02
N PRO A 163 5.53 -4.13 23.58
CA PRO A 163 4.55 -4.23 24.66
C PRO A 163 3.31 -5.03 24.27
N LEU A 164 2.79 -4.83 23.04
CA LEU A 164 1.66 -5.60 22.54
C LEU A 164 2.00 -7.09 22.46
N THR A 165 3.16 -7.43 21.89
CA THR A 165 3.65 -8.81 21.85
C THR A 165 3.68 -9.47 23.23
N TYR A 166 4.19 -8.77 24.23
CA TYR A 166 4.27 -9.28 25.58
C TYR A 166 2.88 -9.58 26.17
N GLU A 167 1.94 -8.65 25.99
CA GLU A 167 0.57 -8.83 26.48
C GLU A 167 -0.17 -9.98 25.74
N LEU A 168 -0.05 -10.04 24.41
CA LEU A 168 -0.69 -11.10 23.65
C LEU A 168 -0.11 -12.50 23.99
N ARG A 169 1.21 -12.59 24.18
CA ARG A 169 1.85 -13.84 24.64
C ARG A 169 1.36 -14.29 26.02
N LYS A 170 1.12 -13.36 26.95
CA LYS A 170 0.49 -13.69 28.23
C LYS A 170 -0.92 -14.24 28.10
N MET A 171 -1.62 -13.83 27.05
CA MET A 171 -2.96 -14.35 26.71
C MET A 171 -2.93 -15.69 25.96
N GLY A 172 -1.74 -16.26 25.75
CA GLY A 172 -1.55 -17.53 25.05
C GLY A 172 -1.49 -17.42 23.53
N ILE A 173 -1.38 -16.19 22.98
CA ILE A 173 -1.28 -15.98 21.53
C ILE A 173 0.18 -16.11 21.09
N PRO A 174 0.51 -17.03 20.16
CA PRO A 174 1.88 -17.17 19.66
C PRO A 174 2.22 -16.05 18.68
N VAL A 175 2.97 -15.07 19.15
CA VAL A 175 3.40 -13.91 18.32
C VAL A 175 4.84 -14.07 17.89
N ILE A 176 5.09 -13.85 16.60
CA ILE A 176 6.42 -13.71 16.00
C ILE A 176 6.74 -12.22 15.87
N ASN A 177 7.86 -11.79 16.42
CA ASN A 177 8.33 -10.43 16.17
C ASN A 177 9.19 -10.38 14.91
N TYR A 178 8.82 -9.48 14.00
CA TYR A 178 9.61 -9.15 12.83
C TYR A 178 10.34 -7.82 13.07
N THR A 179 11.66 -7.83 12.91
CA THR A 179 12.48 -6.63 12.99
C THR A 179 13.20 -6.45 11.66
N PRO A 180 12.88 -5.39 10.88
CA PRO A 180 13.59 -5.11 9.65
C PRO A 180 15.09 -4.94 9.90
N SER A 181 15.92 -5.57 9.08
CA SER A 181 17.37 -5.38 9.14
C SER A 181 17.77 -3.98 8.68
N LYS A 182 18.96 -3.51 9.14
CA LYS A 182 19.51 -2.24 8.65
C LYS A 182 19.70 -2.30 7.13
N GLY A 183 19.20 -1.28 6.42
CA GLY A 183 19.20 -1.22 4.94
C GLY A 183 17.99 -1.88 4.27
N ASN A 184 17.12 -2.54 5.01
CA ASN A 184 15.85 -3.06 4.51
C ASN A 184 14.73 -2.05 4.81
N ASP A 185 14.80 -0.90 4.14
CA ASP A 185 13.81 0.16 4.26
C ASP A 185 12.46 -0.25 3.64
N LYS A 186 11.46 0.62 3.75
CA LYS A 186 10.11 0.36 3.25
C LYS A 186 10.10 0.09 1.73
N HIS A 187 10.93 0.82 0.96
CA HIS A 187 11.07 0.62 -0.48
C HIS A 187 11.65 -0.76 -0.83
N ALA A 188 12.73 -1.17 -0.16
CA ALA A 188 13.34 -2.47 -0.39
C ALA A 188 12.38 -3.63 -0.08
N ARG A 189 11.59 -3.50 1.00
CA ARG A 189 10.59 -4.50 1.40
C ARG A 189 9.45 -4.60 0.38
N VAL A 190 8.94 -3.47 -0.10
CA VAL A 190 7.86 -3.46 -1.11
C VAL A 190 8.38 -4.02 -2.45
N ASN A 191 9.60 -3.66 -2.87
CA ASN A 191 10.21 -4.24 -4.07
C ASN A 191 10.41 -5.76 -3.96
N ALA A 192 10.70 -6.28 -2.77
CA ALA A 192 10.89 -7.72 -2.56
C ALA A 192 9.59 -8.52 -2.74
N VAL A 193 8.43 -7.92 -2.50
CA VAL A 193 7.12 -8.59 -2.65
C VAL A 193 6.41 -8.25 -3.96
N ALA A 194 6.83 -7.21 -4.66
CA ALA A 194 6.23 -6.79 -5.93
C ALA A 194 6.12 -7.92 -6.98
N PRO A 195 7.12 -8.85 -7.13
CA PRO A 195 6.99 -9.97 -8.05
C PRO A 195 5.82 -10.92 -7.76
N LEU A 196 5.38 -11.04 -6.50
CA LEU A 196 4.20 -11.84 -6.14
C LEU A 196 2.91 -11.22 -6.67
N PHE A 197 2.84 -9.89 -6.67
CA PHE A 197 1.72 -9.17 -7.26
C PHE A 197 1.73 -9.27 -8.79
N GLU A 198 2.89 -9.01 -9.41
CA GLU A 198 3.07 -9.07 -10.87
C GLU A 198 2.77 -10.46 -11.43
N SER A 199 3.10 -11.53 -10.69
CA SER A 199 2.81 -12.91 -11.08
C SER A 199 1.37 -13.34 -10.81
N GLY A 200 0.49 -12.45 -10.31
CA GLY A 200 -0.91 -12.74 -10.05
C GLY A 200 -1.17 -13.67 -8.86
N GLN A 201 -0.24 -13.72 -7.90
CA GLN A 201 -0.39 -14.57 -6.70
C GLN A 201 -1.17 -13.87 -5.56
N ILE A 202 -1.47 -12.57 -5.70
CA ILE A 202 -2.15 -11.79 -4.66
C ILE A 202 -3.60 -11.52 -5.05
N TRP A 203 -4.50 -11.81 -4.13
CA TRP A 203 -5.94 -11.73 -4.32
C TRP A 203 -6.58 -10.86 -3.25
N ALA A 204 -7.67 -10.21 -3.61
CA ALA A 204 -8.51 -9.46 -2.67
C ALA A 204 -10.00 -9.68 -3.01
N PRO A 205 -10.91 -9.63 -2.04
CA PRO A 205 -12.33 -9.64 -2.30
C PRO A 205 -12.78 -8.30 -2.91
N ASP A 206 -13.91 -8.30 -3.59
CA ASP A 206 -14.59 -7.06 -4.02
C ASP A 206 -15.32 -6.46 -2.81
N ASP A 207 -14.56 -5.78 -1.94
CA ASP A 207 -15.05 -5.18 -0.70
C ASP A 207 -14.33 -3.85 -0.45
N LYS A 208 -14.98 -2.95 0.26
CA LYS A 208 -14.49 -1.61 0.55
C LYS A 208 -13.14 -1.62 1.29
N PHE A 209 -12.96 -2.49 2.28
CA PHE A 209 -11.69 -2.55 3.02
C PHE A 209 -10.53 -3.00 2.14
N ALA A 210 -10.79 -3.90 1.20
CA ALA A 210 -9.78 -4.37 0.25
C ALA A 210 -9.39 -3.25 -0.73
N GLU A 211 -10.37 -2.49 -1.21
CA GLU A 211 -10.15 -1.31 -2.05
C GLU A 211 -9.24 -0.28 -1.37
N GLU A 212 -9.46 -0.01 -0.08
CA GLU A 212 -8.62 0.92 0.70
C GLU A 212 -7.16 0.43 0.77
N VAL A 213 -6.93 -0.88 0.94
CA VAL A 213 -5.57 -1.47 0.95
C VAL A 213 -4.93 -1.41 -0.44
N ILE A 214 -5.69 -1.72 -1.49
CA ILE A 214 -5.22 -1.66 -2.89
C ILE A 214 -4.78 -0.25 -3.24
N GLU A 215 -5.57 0.77 -2.90
CA GLU A 215 -5.26 2.17 -3.15
C GLU A 215 -4.01 2.63 -2.37
N GLU A 216 -3.87 2.22 -1.11
CA GLU A 216 -2.68 2.54 -0.31
C GLU A 216 -1.41 1.90 -0.90
N CYS A 217 -1.49 0.65 -1.36
CA CYS A 217 -0.39 -0.02 -2.06
C CYS A 217 -0.04 0.66 -3.39
N ALA A 218 -1.04 1.02 -4.18
CA ALA A 218 -0.86 1.68 -5.47
C ALA A 218 -0.33 3.12 -5.32
N ALA A 219 -0.66 3.81 -4.24
CA ALA A 219 -0.14 5.15 -3.96
C ALA A 219 1.32 5.17 -3.50
N PHE A 220 1.87 4.04 -3.01
CA PHE A 220 3.25 3.98 -2.54
C PHE A 220 4.25 4.01 -3.72
N PRO A 221 5.34 4.82 -3.68
CA PRO A 221 5.88 5.55 -2.53
C PRO A 221 5.37 7.01 -2.38
N TYR A 222 4.45 7.46 -3.16
CA TYR A 222 4.06 8.86 -3.26
C TYR A 222 2.81 9.23 -2.45
N GLY A 223 2.11 8.23 -1.91
CA GLY A 223 0.94 8.44 -1.05
C GLY A 223 1.29 9.14 0.27
N ASP A 224 0.34 9.88 0.84
CA ASP A 224 0.45 10.44 2.18
C ASP A 224 0.47 9.29 3.21
N ASN A 225 1.46 9.31 4.10
CA ASN A 225 1.52 8.40 5.25
C ASN A 225 0.53 8.83 6.32
#